data_3571e905133b0e6d5e2ab14082df8ee1
#
_entry.id   3571e905133b0e6d5e2ab14082df8ee1
#
_cell.length_a   1.000
_cell.length_b   1.000
_cell.length_c   1.000
_cell.angle_alpha   90.00
_cell.angle_beta   90.00
_cell.angle_gamma   90.00
#
_symmetry.space_group_name_H-M   'P 1'
#
loop_
_entity.id
_entity.type
_entity.pdbx_description
1 polymer ?
#
loop_
_entity_poly.entity_id
_entity_poly.type
_entity_poly.pdbx_seq_one_letter_code
_entity_poly.pdbx_strand_id
1 'polypeptide(L)'
;MTIRRYRAAFYAVIMICMLLLSGCGKRLVMTRGYGKDELFRIGNTNCMLPEYNVFLLNLQKQCERTFGSDVWEGDRGDDLKEAIEQRALSEASRLKVMLLLAIQDNIMLTDSEENLAVSAENEYYERLSEGEKEYLKIDEDTLCNLFEQYALAQKVYNSAGTSFEERYDSFCTTLDYDINEKLWNTVELAQIENLGDTPGFSEIYAKYFGSSALGASDGAVETEQNE
;
A
#
# COMPACT_ATOMS: atom_id res chain seq x y z
N MET A 1 -38.86 -40.63 43.59
CA MET A 1 -37.58 -39.96 44.05
C MET A 1 -36.57 -39.74 42.91
N THR A 2 -36.76 -40.27 41.73
CA THR A 2 -35.84 -40.25 40.58
C THR A 2 -35.89 -38.98 39.70
N ILE A 3 -37.06 -38.41 39.49
CA ILE A 3 -37.22 -37.23 38.57
C ILE A 3 -36.48 -35.96 39.05
N ARG A 4 -36.35 -35.81 40.37
CA ARG A 4 -35.68 -34.63 40.96
C ARG A 4 -34.14 -34.64 40.73
N ARG A 5 -33.56 -35.84 40.65
CA ARG A 5 -32.13 -36.02 40.38
C ARG A 5 -31.77 -35.74 38.92
N TYR A 6 -32.63 -36.09 37.97
CA TYR A 6 -32.37 -35.79 36.55
C TYR A 6 -32.50 -34.30 36.25
N ARG A 7 -33.39 -33.56 36.91
CA ARG A 7 -33.48 -32.10 36.78
C ARG A 7 -32.24 -31.40 37.30
N ALA A 8 -31.69 -31.81 38.43
CA ALA A 8 -30.48 -31.25 38.99
C ALA A 8 -29.25 -31.52 38.08
N ALA A 9 -29.16 -32.74 37.53
CA ALA A 9 -28.09 -33.08 36.59
C ALA A 9 -28.20 -32.28 35.28
N PHE A 10 -29.43 -32.06 34.76
CA PHE A 10 -29.67 -31.28 33.55
C PHE A 10 -29.27 -29.81 33.73
N TYR A 11 -29.60 -29.17 34.86
CA TYR A 11 -29.16 -27.79 35.16
C TYR A 11 -27.64 -27.70 35.37
N ALA A 12 -27.02 -28.72 35.96
CA ALA A 12 -25.57 -28.75 36.11
C ALA A 12 -24.85 -28.81 34.76
N VAL A 13 -25.36 -29.60 33.80
CA VAL A 13 -24.82 -29.69 32.43
C VAL A 13 -24.98 -28.36 31.69
N ILE A 14 -26.15 -27.69 31.78
CA ILE A 14 -26.36 -26.41 31.17
C ILE A 14 -25.42 -25.35 31.76
N MET A 15 -25.21 -25.34 33.07
CA MET A 15 -24.29 -24.40 33.72
C MET A 15 -22.84 -24.63 33.30
N ILE A 16 -22.41 -25.87 33.13
CA ILE A 16 -21.07 -26.22 32.62
C ILE A 16 -20.93 -25.77 31.15
N CYS A 17 -21.95 -25.97 30.31
CA CYS A 17 -21.94 -25.48 28.92
C CYS A 17 -21.87 -23.95 28.84
N MET A 18 -22.55 -23.22 29.70
CA MET A 18 -22.43 -21.73 29.75
C MET A 18 -21.06 -21.27 30.22
N LEU A 19 -20.40 -21.98 31.12
CA LEU A 19 -19.03 -21.65 31.56
C LEU A 19 -17.98 -21.93 30.46
N LEU A 20 -18.25 -22.90 29.59
CA LEU A 20 -17.38 -23.19 28.45
C LEU A 20 -17.53 -22.17 27.31
N LEU A 21 -18.67 -21.43 27.22
CA LEU A 21 -18.90 -20.37 26.26
C LEU A 21 -18.39 -19.01 26.71
N SER A 22 -18.05 -18.82 27.99
CA SER A 22 -17.40 -17.62 28.50
C SER A 22 -15.87 -17.67 28.38
N GLY A 23 -15.34 -18.55 27.53
CA GLY A 23 -13.95 -18.50 27.09
C GLY A 23 -13.69 -17.15 26.45
N CYS A 24 -13.00 -16.30 27.19
CA CYS A 24 -12.43 -15.04 26.75
C CYS A 24 -11.93 -15.21 25.31
N GLY A 25 -12.60 -14.55 24.38
CA GLY A 25 -12.25 -14.60 22.96
C GLY A 25 -10.90 -13.97 22.69
N LYS A 26 -9.82 -14.66 23.05
CA LYS A 26 -8.59 -14.52 22.29
C LYS A 26 -8.96 -15.04 20.89
N ARG A 27 -9.23 -14.09 19.96
CA ARG A 27 -9.14 -14.40 18.55
C ARG A 27 -7.82 -15.16 18.40
N LEU A 28 -7.89 -16.45 18.12
CA LEU A 28 -6.80 -17.17 17.51
C LEU A 28 -6.64 -16.51 16.15
N VAL A 29 -5.85 -15.45 16.10
CA VAL A 29 -5.26 -14.98 14.86
C VAL A 29 -4.36 -16.15 14.47
N MET A 30 -4.86 -17.04 13.63
CA MET A 30 -4.02 -17.91 12.86
C MET A 30 -3.18 -16.94 12.02
N THR A 31 -1.98 -16.62 12.50
CA THR A 31 -0.97 -15.93 11.72
C THR A 31 -0.67 -16.83 10.54
N ARG A 32 -1.41 -16.62 9.47
CA ARG A 32 -1.08 -17.18 8.16
C ARG A 32 0.29 -16.60 7.88
N GLY A 33 1.32 -17.44 7.78
CA GLY A 33 2.66 -16.97 7.44
C GLY A 33 2.59 -16.11 6.18
N TYR A 34 3.50 -15.15 6.03
CA TYR A 34 3.57 -14.33 4.82
C TYR A 34 3.79 -15.18 3.58
N GLY A 35 3.21 -14.79 2.47
CA GLY A 35 3.52 -15.33 1.15
C GLY A 35 4.97 -14.99 0.76
N LYS A 36 5.46 -15.64 -0.30
CA LYS A 36 6.74 -15.26 -0.88
C LYS A 36 6.62 -13.81 -1.36
N ASP A 37 7.60 -13.01 -1.04
CA ASP A 37 7.70 -11.59 -1.43
C ASP A 37 6.52 -10.71 -0.90
N GLU A 38 5.71 -11.18 0.03
CA GLU A 38 4.65 -10.42 0.68
C GLU A 38 5.23 -9.50 1.75
N LEU A 39 5.20 -8.17 1.49
CA LEU A 39 5.84 -7.17 2.32
C LEU A 39 4.96 -6.75 3.50
N PHE A 40 3.68 -6.46 3.24
CA PHE A 40 2.73 -6.10 4.30
C PHE A 40 1.29 -6.48 3.94
N ARG A 41 0.42 -6.46 4.96
CA ARG A 41 -1.03 -6.67 4.84
C ARG A 41 -1.79 -5.53 5.49
N ILE A 42 -2.90 -5.16 4.87
CA ILE A 42 -3.87 -4.22 5.45
C ILE A 42 -5.26 -4.81 5.24
N GLY A 43 -5.98 -5.13 6.32
CA GLY A 43 -7.26 -5.81 6.24
C GLY A 43 -7.16 -7.13 5.46
N ASN A 44 -7.81 -7.22 4.31
CA ASN A 44 -7.80 -8.39 3.43
C ASN A 44 -7.00 -8.20 2.13
N THR A 45 -6.24 -7.13 2.01
CA THR A 45 -5.31 -6.88 0.90
C THR A 45 -3.85 -6.98 1.35
N ASN A 46 -2.95 -7.11 0.40
CA ASN A 46 -1.52 -7.15 0.64
C ASN A 46 -0.75 -6.29 -0.37
N CYS A 47 0.51 -6.03 -0.06
CA CYS A 47 1.46 -5.44 -0.98
C CYS A 47 2.66 -6.38 -1.11
N MET A 48 3.05 -6.65 -2.34
CA MET A 48 4.22 -7.45 -2.65
C MET A 48 5.45 -6.56 -2.75
N LEU A 49 6.63 -7.10 -2.46
CA LEU A 49 7.89 -6.36 -2.57
C LEU A 49 8.11 -5.74 -3.97
N PRO A 50 7.83 -6.43 -5.10
CA PRO A 50 7.91 -5.80 -6.42
C PRO A 50 7.00 -4.58 -6.60
N GLU A 51 5.77 -4.62 -6.09
CA GLU A 51 4.86 -3.45 -6.11
C GLU A 51 5.44 -2.28 -5.29
N TYR A 52 5.90 -2.57 -4.07
CA TYR A 52 6.55 -1.57 -3.22
C TYR A 52 7.79 -0.95 -3.87
N ASN A 53 8.60 -1.76 -4.54
CA ASN A 53 9.80 -1.28 -5.23
C ASN A 53 9.48 -0.26 -6.34
N VAL A 54 8.29 -0.31 -6.95
CA VAL A 54 7.86 0.73 -7.92
C VAL A 54 7.71 2.09 -7.23
N PHE A 55 7.14 2.14 -6.02
CA PHE A 55 7.02 3.37 -5.24
C PHE A 55 8.40 3.89 -4.82
N LEU A 56 9.24 3.00 -4.30
CA LEU A 56 10.58 3.36 -3.84
C LEU A 56 11.43 3.90 -4.99
N LEU A 57 11.44 3.20 -6.14
CA LEU A 57 12.14 3.63 -7.34
C LEU A 57 11.65 4.99 -7.84
N ASN A 58 10.32 5.22 -7.82
CA ASN A 58 9.74 6.49 -8.23
C ASN A 58 10.20 7.65 -7.33
N LEU A 59 10.24 7.46 -6.02
CA LEU A 59 10.72 8.47 -5.06
C LEU A 59 12.23 8.68 -5.20
N GLN A 60 13.01 7.62 -5.39
CA GLN A 60 14.45 7.71 -5.62
C GLN A 60 14.75 8.53 -6.88
N LYS A 61 14.06 8.27 -7.99
CA LYS A 61 14.17 9.06 -9.24
C LYS A 61 13.86 10.54 -9.01
N GLN A 62 12.81 10.85 -8.25
CA GLN A 62 12.44 12.23 -7.93
C GLN A 62 13.53 12.93 -7.10
N CYS A 63 14.09 12.25 -6.09
CA CYS A 63 15.19 12.78 -5.30
C CYS A 63 16.44 13.05 -6.14
N GLU A 64 16.88 12.09 -6.94
CA GLU A 64 18.08 12.25 -7.78
C GLU A 64 17.92 13.33 -8.85
N ARG A 65 16.72 13.46 -9.40
CA ARG A 65 16.41 14.52 -10.37
C ARG A 65 16.46 15.91 -9.74
N THR A 66 16.08 16.01 -8.47
CA THR A 66 16.02 17.29 -7.76
C THR A 66 17.36 17.69 -7.17
N PHE A 67 18.13 16.74 -6.63
CA PHE A 67 19.31 17.00 -5.81
C PHE A 67 20.61 16.42 -6.40
N GLY A 68 20.54 15.61 -7.46
CA GLY A 68 21.67 14.86 -8.00
C GLY A 68 21.84 13.50 -7.38
N SER A 69 22.63 12.62 -8.03
CA SER A 69 22.87 11.25 -7.59
C SER A 69 23.75 11.13 -6.34
N ASP A 70 24.50 12.18 -6.01
CA ASP A 70 25.36 12.26 -4.82
C ASP A 70 24.57 12.54 -3.52
N VAL A 71 23.26 12.76 -3.63
CA VAL A 71 22.36 13.00 -2.46
C VAL A 71 22.36 11.85 -1.44
N TRP A 72 22.72 10.66 -1.88
CA TRP A 72 22.77 9.44 -1.04
C TRP A 72 24.05 9.26 -0.25
N GLU A 73 25.03 10.18 -0.36
CA GLU A 73 26.32 10.07 0.29
C GLU A 73 26.32 10.66 1.70
N GLY A 74 27.06 9.99 2.61
CA GLY A 74 27.27 10.41 4.00
C GLY A 74 26.02 10.33 4.89
N ASP A 75 26.14 10.82 6.13
CA ASP A 75 25.13 10.67 7.17
C ASP A 75 23.72 11.19 6.74
N ARG A 76 23.67 12.31 6.00
CA ARG A 76 22.39 12.82 5.47
C ARG A 76 21.79 11.91 4.40
N GLY A 77 22.62 11.19 3.66
CA GLY A 77 22.15 10.21 2.67
C GLY A 77 21.44 9.06 3.36
N ASP A 78 21.95 8.60 4.50
CA ASP A 78 21.31 7.50 5.25
C ASP A 78 19.97 7.92 5.85
N ASP A 79 19.88 9.13 6.43
CA ASP A 79 18.60 9.69 6.90
C ASP A 79 17.59 9.85 5.76
N LEU A 80 18.05 10.26 4.58
CA LEU A 80 17.18 10.43 3.40
C LEU A 80 16.70 9.08 2.86
N LYS A 81 17.56 8.04 2.84
CA LYS A 81 17.15 6.68 2.46
C LYS A 81 16.01 6.19 3.34
N GLU A 82 16.19 6.27 4.67
CA GLU A 82 15.14 5.88 5.60
C GLU A 82 13.83 6.69 5.37
N ALA A 83 13.95 7.98 5.14
CA ALA A 83 12.78 8.84 4.88
C ALA A 83 12.01 8.45 3.61
N ILE A 84 12.70 8.15 2.49
CA ILE A 84 12.00 7.75 1.26
C ILE A 84 11.46 6.32 1.33
N GLU A 85 12.12 5.40 2.06
CA GLU A 85 11.60 4.06 2.33
C GLU A 85 10.29 4.14 3.12
N GLN A 86 10.25 4.93 4.18
CA GLN A 86 9.02 5.17 4.95
C GLN A 86 7.94 5.87 4.12
N ARG A 87 8.32 6.81 3.28
CA ARG A 87 7.40 7.49 2.37
C ARG A 87 6.80 6.52 1.35
N ALA A 88 7.61 5.67 0.73
CA ALA A 88 7.16 4.63 -0.19
C ALA A 88 6.17 3.66 0.51
N LEU A 89 6.47 3.27 1.76
CA LEU A 89 5.59 2.41 2.56
C LEU A 89 4.24 3.10 2.84
N SER A 90 4.27 4.39 3.16
CA SER A 90 3.05 5.19 3.38
C SER A 90 2.21 5.28 2.11
N GLU A 91 2.81 5.56 0.94
CA GLU A 91 2.11 5.65 -0.33
C GLU A 91 1.51 4.31 -0.76
N ALA A 92 2.28 3.22 -0.66
CA ALA A 92 1.79 1.88 -0.93
C ALA A 92 0.64 1.48 0.01
N SER A 93 0.76 1.79 1.30
CA SER A 93 -0.28 1.53 2.30
C SER A 93 -1.55 2.33 2.00
N ARG A 94 -1.41 3.62 1.67
CA ARG A 94 -2.53 4.48 1.29
C ARG A 94 -3.27 3.93 0.07
N LEU A 95 -2.53 3.49 -0.96
CA LEU A 95 -3.13 2.83 -2.12
C LEU A 95 -3.98 1.62 -1.70
N LYS A 96 -3.42 0.70 -0.90
CA LYS A 96 -4.13 -0.51 -0.49
C LYS A 96 -5.40 -0.21 0.33
N VAL A 97 -5.37 0.80 1.20
CA VAL A 97 -6.57 1.26 1.93
C VAL A 97 -7.63 1.83 0.97
N MET A 98 -7.21 2.62 -0.02
CA MET A 98 -8.13 3.19 -1.01
C MET A 98 -8.80 2.10 -1.87
N LEU A 99 -8.10 1.00 -2.16
CA LEU A 99 -8.71 -0.15 -2.83
C LEU A 99 -9.80 -0.82 -1.97
N LEU A 100 -9.58 -0.92 -0.67
CA LEU A 100 -10.61 -1.42 0.24
C LEU A 100 -11.84 -0.50 0.29
N LEU A 101 -11.64 0.81 0.24
CA LEU A 101 -12.72 1.79 0.11
C LEU A 101 -13.44 1.67 -1.24
N ALA A 102 -12.71 1.42 -2.34
CA ALA A 102 -13.32 1.18 -3.64
C ALA A 102 -14.27 -0.04 -3.61
N ILE A 103 -13.84 -1.13 -2.99
CA ILE A 103 -14.66 -2.33 -2.80
C ILE A 103 -15.91 -2.01 -1.97
N GLN A 104 -15.75 -1.28 -0.86
CA GLN A 104 -16.86 -0.89 0.01
C GLN A 104 -17.90 -0.04 -0.73
N ASP A 105 -17.46 0.84 -1.63
CA ASP A 105 -18.31 1.80 -2.35
C ASP A 105 -18.78 1.27 -3.70
N ASN A 106 -18.37 0.06 -4.11
CA ASN A 106 -18.62 -0.50 -5.43
C ASN A 106 -18.11 0.43 -6.57
N ILE A 107 -16.97 1.09 -6.35
CA ILE A 107 -16.30 1.87 -7.38
C ILE A 107 -15.48 0.93 -8.25
N MET A 108 -15.62 1.03 -9.56
CA MET A 108 -14.95 0.21 -10.54
C MET A 108 -14.37 1.09 -11.67
N LEU A 109 -13.36 0.61 -12.34
CA LEU A 109 -12.89 1.21 -13.58
C LEU A 109 -13.89 0.93 -14.70
N THR A 110 -13.89 1.77 -15.71
CA THR A 110 -14.55 1.55 -17.00
C THR A 110 -13.56 0.88 -17.95
N ASP A 111 -14.05 0.20 -18.98
CA ASP A 111 -13.22 -0.39 -20.03
C ASP A 111 -12.23 0.61 -20.65
N SER A 112 -12.60 1.89 -20.71
CA SER A 112 -11.72 2.96 -21.21
C SER A 112 -10.57 3.25 -20.25
N GLU A 113 -10.82 3.26 -18.94
CA GLU A 113 -9.80 3.48 -17.92
C GLU A 113 -8.84 2.28 -17.81
N GLU A 114 -9.36 1.05 -17.93
CA GLU A 114 -8.54 -0.16 -18.01
C GLU A 114 -7.62 -0.13 -19.23
N ASN A 115 -8.12 0.26 -20.40
CA ASN A 115 -7.31 0.42 -21.61
C ASN A 115 -6.23 1.52 -21.47
N LEU A 116 -6.49 2.58 -20.70
CA LEU A 116 -5.50 3.60 -20.39
C LEU A 116 -4.41 3.04 -19.47
N ALA A 117 -4.78 2.18 -18.49
CA ALA A 117 -3.82 1.53 -17.61
C ALA A 117 -2.85 0.62 -18.38
N VAL A 118 -3.38 -0.19 -19.31
CA VAL A 118 -2.56 -1.01 -20.22
C VAL A 118 -1.61 -0.13 -21.05
N SER A 119 -2.10 0.99 -21.57
CA SER A 119 -1.26 1.90 -22.39
C SER A 119 -0.15 2.56 -21.55
N ALA A 120 -0.45 2.94 -20.30
CA ALA A 120 0.49 3.53 -19.37
C ALA A 120 1.55 2.51 -18.92
N GLU A 121 1.12 1.29 -18.62
CA GLU A 121 2.00 0.17 -18.27
C GLU A 121 3.00 -0.10 -19.39
N ASN A 122 2.54 -0.31 -20.61
CA ASN A 122 3.39 -0.57 -21.77
C ASN A 122 4.44 0.53 -21.95
N GLU A 123 4.04 1.82 -21.91
CA GLU A 123 4.99 2.93 -22.03
C GLU A 123 5.99 2.96 -20.87
N TYR A 124 5.55 2.72 -19.63
CA TYR A 124 6.44 2.69 -18.48
C TYR A 124 7.46 1.56 -18.59
N TYR A 125 6.99 0.33 -18.88
CA TYR A 125 7.82 -0.85 -19.00
C TYR A 125 8.85 -0.74 -20.14
N GLU A 126 8.48 -0.18 -21.29
CA GLU A 126 9.39 0.08 -22.40
C GLU A 126 10.49 1.10 -22.05
N ARG A 127 10.22 2.02 -21.13
CA ARG A 127 11.18 3.06 -20.72
C ARG A 127 12.10 2.65 -19.57
N LEU A 128 11.79 1.55 -18.89
CA LEU A 128 12.67 1.01 -17.86
C LEU A 128 13.96 0.49 -18.49
N SER A 129 15.08 0.90 -17.93
CA SER A 129 16.39 0.28 -18.23
C SER A 129 16.42 -1.17 -17.74
N GLU A 130 17.35 -1.96 -18.27
CA GLU A 130 17.50 -3.35 -17.81
C GLU A 130 17.84 -3.44 -16.31
N GLY A 131 18.63 -2.48 -15.78
CA GLY A 131 18.90 -2.42 -14.34
C GLY A 131 17.64 -2.14 -13.51
N GLU A 132 16.75 -1.29 -13.99
CA GLU A 132 15.47 -1.02 -13.32
C GLU A 132 14.54 -2.23 -13.34
N LYS A 133 14.45 -2.92 -14.47
CA LYS A 133 13.68 -4.18 -14.59
C LYS A 133 14.22 -5.26 -13.65
N GLU A 134 15.54 -5.39 -13.56
CA GLU A 134 16.19 -6.33 -12.64
C GLU A 134 15.94 -5.96 -11.17
N TYR A 135 15.94 -4.68 -10.83
CA TYR A 135 15.62 -4.20 -9.49
C TYR A 135 14.16 -4.44 -9.13
N LEU A 136 13.25 -4.06 -10.00
CA LEU A 136 11.81 -4.17 -9.74
C LEU A 136 11.35 -5.63 -9.64
N LYS A 137 11.86 -6.50 -10.49
CA LYS A 137 11.43 -7.92 -10.58
C LYS A 137 9.91 -8.07 -10.68
N ILE A 138 9.26 -7.09 -11.30
CA ILE A 138 7.83 -7.04 -11.50
C ILE A 138 7.49 -7.56 -12.90
N ASP A 139 6.46 -8.39 -13.00
CA ASP A 139 5.92 -8.80 -14.30
C ASP A 139 4.93 -7.76 -14.84
N GLU A 140 4.69 -7.81 -16.15
CA GLU A 140 3.81 -6.87 -16.85
C GLU A 140 2.38 -6.89 -16.30
N ASP A 141 1.85 -8.07 -15.97
CA ASP A 141 0.49 -8.21 -15.42
C ASP A 141 0.38 -7.51 -14.05
N THR A 142 1.36 -7.71 -13.18
CA THR A 142 1.41 -7.06 -11.86
C THR A 142 1.58 -5.55 -11.99
N LEU A 143 2.38 -5.10 -12.95
CA LEU A 143 2.58 -3.68 -13.21
C LEU A 143 1.32 -3.03 -13.78
N CYS A 144 0.65 -3.68 -14.74
CA CYS A 144 -0.63 -3.23 -15.27
C CYS A 144 -1.68 -3.08 -14.17
N ASN A 145 -1.80 -4.10 -13.32
CA ASN A 145 -2.68 -4.07 -12.15
C ASN A 145 -2.34 -2.89 -11.21
N LEU A 146 -1.07 -2.53 -11.04
CA LEU A 146 -0.67 -1.37 -10.23
C LEU A 146 -1.19 -0.05 -10.84
N PHE A 147 -1.14 0.14 -12.17
CA PHE A 147 -1.74 1.29 -12.84
C PHE A 147 -3.26 1.34 -12.67
N GLU A 148 -3.94 0.20 -12.77
CA GLU A 148 -5.38 0.08 -12.52
C GLU A 148 -5.73 0.44 -11.07
N GLN A 149 -4.96 -0.07 -10.10
CA GLN A 149 -5.12 0.25 -8.69
C GLN A 149 -5.00 1.77 -8.42
N TYR A 150 -4.03 2.43 -9.05
CA TYR A 150 -3.86 3.88 -8.96
C TYR A 150 -5.05 4.65 -9.54
N ALA A 151 -5.52 4.24 -10.71
CA ALA A 151 -6.69 4.84 -11.35
C ALA A 151 -7.96 4.66 -10.48
N LEU A 152 -8.13 3.49 -9.89
CA LEU A 152 -9.23 3.19 -9.00
C LEU A 152 -9.17 4.03 -7.71
N ALA A 153 -7.98 4.17 -7.10
CA ALA A 153 -7.76 5.02 -5.94
C ALA A 153 -8.07 6.49 -6.25
N GLN A 154 -7.67 6.99 -7.42
CA GLN A 154 -8.02 8.34 -7.86
C GLN A 154 -9.54 8.55 -7.96
N LYS A 155 -10.30 7.55 -8.43
CA LYS A 155 -11.76 7.61 -8.47
C LYS A 155 -12.37 7.67 -7.07
N VAL A 156 -11.83 6.90 -6.12
CA VAL A 156 -12.25 6.95 -4.70
C VAL A 156 -12.04 8.35 -4.14
N TYR A 157 -10.86 8.92 -4.33
CA TYR A 157 -10.55 10.28 -3.89
C TYR A 157 -11.52 11.31 -4.46
N ASN A 158 -11.71 11.28 -5.79
CA ASN A 158 -12.58 12.22 -6.49
C ASN A 158 -14.06 12.07 -6.08
N SER A 159 -14.51 10.86 -5.77
CA SER A 159 -15.90 10.60 -5.35
C SER A 159 -16.21 11.12 -3.95
N ALA A 160 -15.23 11.11 -3.05
CA ALA A 160 -15.40 11.57 -1.68
C ALA A 160 -15.21 13.09 -1.51
N GLY A 161 -14.49 13.74 -2.43
CA GLY A 161 -14.25 15.18 -2.41
C GLY A 161 -13.60 15.66 -1.11
N THR A 162 -14.08 16.77 -0.55
CA THR A 162 -13.51 17.38 0.68
C THR A 162 -13.65 16.54 1.95
N SER A 163 -14.49 15.52 1.97
CA SER A 163 -14.66 14.61 3.12
C SER A 163 -13.73 13.39 3.05
N PHE A 164 -12.86 13.32 2.05
CA PHE A 164 -12.01 12.15 1.83
C PHE A 164 -11.11 11.82 3.02
N GLU A 165 -10.36 12.79 3.54
CA GLU A 165 -9.37 12.55 4.60
C GLU A 165 -10.04 12.07 5.90
N GLU A 166 -11.13 12.71 6.34
CA GLU A 166 -11.87 12.29 7.52
C GLU A 166 -12.41 10.86 7.38
N ARG A 167 -12.90 10.53 6.20
CA ARG A 167 -13.40 9.19 5.89
C ARG A 167 -12.27 8.17 5.84
N TYR A 168 -11.17 8.51 5.21
CA TYR A 168 -9.97 7.67 5.10
C TYR A 168 -9.41 7.34 6.48
N ASP A 169 -9.22 8.36 7.33
CA ASP A 169 -8.70 8.18 8.69
C ASP A 169 -9.64 7.31 9.54
N SER A 170 -10.94 7.59 9.48
CA SER A 170 -11.94 6.77 10.18
C SER A 170 -11.89 5.31 9.72
N PHE A 171 -11.72 5.06 8.42
CA PHE A 171 -11.64 3.70 7.89
C PHE A 171 -10.35 3.00 8.31
N CYS A 172 -9.21 3.69 8.31
CA CYS A 172 -7.93 3.17 8.78
C CYS A 172 -8.02 2.60 10.21
N THR A 173 -8.80 3.23 11.11
CA THR A 173 -8.96 2.74 12.48
C THR A 173 -9.65 1.37 12.58
N THR A 174 -10.29 0.92 11.52
CA THR A 174 -11.01 -0.37 11.47
C THR A 174 -10.17 -1.50 10.88
N LEU A 175 -8.99 -1.20 10.36
CA LEU A 175 -8.14 -2.13 9.64
C LEU A 175 -7.00 -2.63 10.52
N ASP A 176 -6.72 -3.93 10.41
CA ASP A 176 -5.50 -4.51 10.95
C ASP A 176 -4.36 -4.27 9.94
N TYR A 177 -3.19 -3.85 10.44
CA TYR A 177 -1.95 -3.69 9.67
C TYR A 177 -0.88 -4.62 10.21
N ASP A 178 -0.20 -5.32 9.32
CA ASP A 178 0.88 -6.26 9.66
C ASP A 178 1.99 -6.18 8.61
N ILE A 179 3.25 -6.03 9.05
CA ILE A 179 4.42 -5.93 8.19
C ILE A 179 5.34 -7.14 8.36
N ASN A 180 5.86 -7.66 7.27
CA ASN A 180 6.87 -8.70 7.24
C ASN A 180 8.25 -8.09 7.54
N GLU A 181 8.56 -7.89 8.81
CA GLU A 181 9.83 -7.25 9.24
C GLU A 181 11.06 -7.95 8.64
N LYS A 182 11.00 -9.28 8.47
CA LYS A 182 12.12 -10.01 7.87
C LYS A 182 12.38 -9.58 6.43
N LEU A 183 11.33 -9.34 5.65
CA LEU A 183 11.44 -8.89 4.27
C LEU A 183 11.72 -7.39 4.23
N TRP A 184 11.08 -6.60 5.12
CA TRP A 184 11.32 -5.18 5.27
C TRP A 184 12.81 -4.85 5.48
N ASN A 185 13.49 -5.61 6.34
CA ASN A 185 14.92 -5.44 6.61
C ASN A 185 15.84 -5.81 5.42
N THR A 186 15.28 -6.25 4.30
CA THR A 186 16.01 -6.50 3.04
C THR A 186 15.72 -5.47 1.96
N VAL A 187 14.91 -4.47 2.27
CA VAL A 187 14.63 -3.36 1.35
C VAL A 187 15.90 -2.53 1.16
N GLU A 188 16.23 -2.21 -0.06
CA GLU A 188 17.39 -1.40 -0.43
C GLU A 188 17.04 -0.51 -1.62
N LEU A 189 17.70 0.65 -1.71
CA LEU A 189 17.59 1.51 -2.88
C LEU A 189 18.21 0.86 -4.11
N ALA A 190 17.70 1.20 -5.29
CA ALA A 190 18.28 0.78 -6.55
C ALA A 190 19.71 1.35 -6.70
N GLN A 191 20.67 0.48 -6.99
CA GLN A 191 22.07 0.86 -7.24
C GLN A 191 22.27 0.98 -8.75
N ILE A 192 21.70 2.05 -9.35
CA ILE A 192 21.66 2.28 -10.80
C ILE A 192 22.16 3.70 -11.06
N GLU A 193 23.13 3.83 -11.97
CA GLU A 193 23.64 5.14 -12.39
C GLU A 193 22.61 5.90 -13.25
N ASN A 194 22.55 7.23 -13.07
CA ASN A 194 21.67 8.14 -13.82
C ASN A 194 20.16 7.75 -13.75
N LEU A 195 19.75 7.28 -12.62
CA LEU A 195 18.36 6.82 -12.38
C LEU A 195 17.34 7.94 -12.64
N GLY A 196 17.71 9.21 -12.39
CA GLY A 196 16.86 10.38 -12.63
C GLY A 196 16.57 10.69 -14.11
N ASP A 197 17.31 10.11 -15.06
CA ASP A 197 17.17 10.41 -16.49
C ASP A 197 15.94 9.78 -17.15
N THR A 198 15.38 8.71 -16.54
CA THR A 198 14.20 8.01 -17.05
C THR A 198 12.94 8.45 -16.29
N PRO A 199 11.76 8.49 -16.95
CA PRO A 199 10.54 8.92 -16.28
C PRO A 199 10.16 7.95 -15.15
N GLY A 200 9.63 8.51 -14.06
CA GLY A 200 9.08 7.74 -12.96
C GLY A 200 7.66 7.24 -13.25
N PHE A 201 7.19 6.31 -12.43
CA PHE A 201 5.83 5.77 -12.49
C PHE A 201 4.77 6.90 -12.44
N SER A 202 4.92 7.84 -11.52
CA SER A 202 3.96 8.94 -11.34
C SER A 202 3.88 9.87 -12.55
N GLU A 203 4.96 10.05 -13.31
CA GLU A 203 4.97 10.88 -14.51
C GLU A 203 4.22 10.20 -15.66
N ILE A 204 4.45 8.92 -15.85
CA ILE A 204 3.71 8.12 -16.84
C ILE A 204 2.24 8.05 -16.47
N TYR A 205 1.91 7.80 -15.20
CA TYR A 205 0.55 7.82 -14.72
C TYR A 205 -0.14 9.18 -15.02
N ALA A 206 0.51 10.28 -14.67
CA ALA A 206 -0.04 11.63 -14.88
C ALA A 206 -0.29 11.95 -16.36
N LYS A 207 0.49 11.40 -17.26
CA LYS A 207 0.31 11.57 -18.71
C LYS A 207 -1.01 10.98 -19.21
N TYR A 208 -1.43 9.82 -18.65
CA TYR A 208 -2.63 9.10 -19.09
C TYR A 208 -3.88 9.46 -18.29
N PHE A 209 -3.74 9.70 -16.99
CA PHE A 209 -4.85 9.89 -16.05
C PHE A 209 -4.94 11.29 -15.44
N GLY A 210 -3.95 12.15 -15.72
CA GLY A 210 -3.83 13.44 -15.05
C GLY A 210 -3.11 13.35 -13.69
N SER A 211 -3.07 14.44 -12.92
CA SER A 211 -2.37 14.47 -11.62
C SER A 211 -2.98 13.49 -10.62
N SER A 212 -2.11 12.75 -9.91
CA SER A 212 -2.54 11.78 -8.89
C SER A 212 -2.72 12.45 -7.53
N ALA A 213 -3.80 12.09 -6.83
CA ALA A 213 -4.04 12.47 -5.44
C ALA A 213 -3.16 11.69 -4.44
N LEU A 214 -2.55 10.57 -4.86
CA LEU A 214 -1.72 9.74 -3.99
C LEU A 214 -0.38 10.37 -3.63
N GLY A 215 0.13 11.27 -4.49
CA GLY A 215 1.37 12.03 -4.23
C GLY A 215 1.16 13.42 -3.63
N ALA A 216 -0.07 13.86 -3.42
CA ALA A 216 -0.41 15.23 -2.99
C ALA A 216 -0.51 15.40 -1.46
N SER A 217 -0.20 14.37 -0.65
CA SER A 217 -0.20 14.53 0.80
C SER A 217 1.06 15.24 1.27
N ASP A 218 0.87 16.49 1.71
CA ASP A 218 1.71 17.26 2.63
C ASP A 218 3.18 17.52 2.26
N GLY A 219 3.39 18.24 1.16
CA GLY A 219 4.70 18.80 0.83
C GLY A 219 4.68 20.29 0.43
N ALA A 220 3.55 20.97 0.63
CA ALA A 220 3.52 22.43 0.53
C ALA A 220 4.10 23.01 1.83
N VAL A 221 5.44 23.11 1.90
CA VAL A 221 6.08 24.09 2.77
C VAL A 221 5.67 25.45 2.18
N GLU A 222 4.67 26.08 2.80
CA GLU A 222 4.41 27.49 2.60
C GLU A 222 5.68 28.25 2.99
N THR A 223 6.46 28.63 1.99
CA THR A 223 7.44 29.70 2.17
C THR A 223 6.64 30.98 2.36
N GLU A 224 6.34 31.30 3.64
CA GLU A 224 5.97 32.68 4.01
C GLU A 224 7.10 33.60 3.52
N GLN A 225 6.84 34.28 2.42
CA GLN A 225 7.56 35.48 2.04
C GLN A 225 7.11 36.57 3.02
N ASN A 226 7.87 36.78 4.08
CA ASN A 226 7.79 38.00 4.86
C ASN A 226 8.52 39.11 4.05
N GLU A 227 7.74 40.10 3.60
CA GLU A 227 8.20 41.41 3.24
C GLU A 227 8.73 42.18 4.44
#